data_e813688961b877bc8fb4d1f9ee18183d
#
_entry.id   e813688961b877bc8fb4d1f9ee18183d
#
_cell.length_a   1.000
_cell.length_b   1.000
_cell.length_c   1.000
_cell.angle_alpha   90.00
_cell.angle_beta   90.00
_cell.angle_gamma   90.00
#
_symmetry.space_group_name_H-M   'P 1'
#
loop_
_entity.id
_entity.type
_entity.pdbx_description
1 polymer ?
#
loop_
_entity_poly.entity_id
_entity_poly.type
_entity_poly.pdbx_seq_one_letter_code
_entity_poly.pdbx_strand_id
1 'polypeptide(L)'
;MPRIPTAEVPKEVLDYLFDEFDIWAKIHDGRLISEPIDGLPSSTWPNATAMIIKHFLPDGKHIATTHCVKDDSGHVFHWDTKDLRLHDVRLWRA
;
A
#
# COMPACT_ATOMS: atom_id res chain seq x y z
N MET A 1 -15.04 17.96 -7.80
CA MET A 1 -13.66 17.70 -7.39
C MET A 1 -12.87 17.21 -8.59
N PRO A 2 -11.80 17.88 -8.97
CA PRO A 2 -10.94 17.38 -10.03
C PRO A 2 -10.27 16.08 -9.58
N ARG A 3 -10.19 15.14 -10.49
CA ARG A 3 -9.41 13.92 -10.25
C ARG A 3 -7.94 14.25 -10.31
N ILE A 4 -7.16 13.64 -9.43
CA ILE A 4 -5.71 13.72 -9.56
C ILE A 4 -5.28 12.90 -10.77
N PRO A 5 -4.27 13.36 -11.53
CA PRO A 5 -3.72 12.57 -12.63
C PRO A 5 -3.20 11.22 -12.14
N THR A 6 -3.31 10.20 -12.98
CA THR A 6 -2.87 8.85 -12.68
C THR A 6 -1.87 8.39 -13.73
N ALA A 7 -0.80 7.75 -13.30
CA ALA A 7 0.20 7.18 -14.20
C ALA A 7 0.49 5.74 -13.79
N GLU A 8 0.53 4.84 -14.75
CA GLU A 8 0.90 3.45 -14.53
C GLU A 8 2.41 3.32 -14.62
N VAL A 9 3.02 2.64 -13.65
CA VAL A 9 4.47 2.45 -13.59
C VAL A 9 4.81 0.98 -13.35
N PRO A 10 5.99 0.51 -13.80
CA PRO A 10 6.45 -0.83 -13.46
C PRO A 10 6.61 -1.00 -11.95
N LYS A 11 6.47 -2.23 -11.48
CA LYS A 11 6.62 -2.57 -10.06
C LYS A 11 7.95 -2.09 -9.48
N GLU A 12 9.06 -2.30 -10.22
CA GLU A 12 10.39 -1.91 -9.77
C GLU A 12 10.54 -0.40 -9.59
N VAL A 13 9.84 0.39 -10.38
CA VAL A 13 9.83 1.85 -10.21
C VAL A 13 9.08 2.23 -8.94
N LEU A 14 7.94 1.61 -8.70
CA LEU A 14 7.15 1.89 -7.51
C LEU A 14 7.89 1.47 -6.25
N ASP A 15 8.52 0.29 -6.27
CA ASP A 15 9.33 -0.20 -5.15
C ASP A 15 10.50 0.74 -4.85
N TYR A 16 11.18 1.22 -5.89
CA TYR A 16 12.25 2.19 -5.74
C TYR A 16 11.76 3.48 -5.05
N LEU A 17 10.59 3.98 -5.46
CA LEU A 17 10.03 5.21 -4.88
C LEU A 17 9.61 5.01 -3.42
N PHE A 18 9.09 3.85 -3.08
CA PHE A 18 8.79 3.52 -1.67
C PHE A 18 10.05 3.58 -0.81
N ASP A 19 11.17 3.08 -1.32
CA ASP A 19 12.45 3.13 -0.61
C ASP A 19 13.01 4.55 -0.57
N GLU A 20 12.96 5.29 -1.68
CA GLU A 20 13.51 6.64 -1.76
C GLU A 20 12.82 7.62 -0.80
N PHE A 21 11.51 7.47 -0.62
CA PHE A 21 10.72 8.33 0.26
C PHE A 21 10.47 7.70 1.65
N ASP A 22 11.15 6.62 1.98
CA ASP A 22 11.03 5.90 3.26
C ASP A 22 9.59 5.52 3.60
N ILE A 23 8.80 5.16 2.61
CA ILE A 23 7.37 4.85 2.83
C ILE A 23 7.21 3.63 3.73
N TRP A 24 7.97 2.55 3.48
CA TRP A 24 7.91 1.36 4.33
C TRP A 24 8.28 1.66 5.79
N ALA A 25 9.34 2.47 6.00
CA ALA A 25 9.74 2.86 7.34
C ALA A 25 8.63 3.66 8.05
N LYS A 26 7.98 4.58 7.33
CA LYS A 26 6.88 5.37 7.88
C LYS A 26 5.65 4.54 8.21
N ILE A 27 5.40 3.48 7.44
CA ILE A 27 4.32 2.53 7.73
C ILE A 27 4.63 1.76 9.02
N HIS A 28 5.85 1.21 9.13
CA HIS A 28 6.21 0.34 10.24
C HIS A 28 6.42 1.09 11.56
N ASP A 29 6.82 2.36 11.53
CA ASP A 29 7.05 3.15 12.75
C ASP A 29 5.84 3.98 13.19
N GLY A 30 4.73 3.88 12.48
CA GLY A 30 3.49 4.56 12.85
C GLY A 30 3.38 6.02 12.42
N ARG A 31 4.31 6.52 11.61
CA ARG A 31 4.21 7.89 11.06
C ARG A 31 3.07 8.01 10.04
N LEU A 32 2.65 6.92 9.43
CA LEU A 32 1.46 6.86 8.58
C LEU A 32 0.37 6.08 9.30
N ILE A 33 -0.87 6.54 9.15
CA ILE A 33 -2.04 5.85 9.67
C ILE A 33 -2.46 4.82 8.62
N SER A 34 -2.50 3.54 9.00
CA SER A 34 -2.79 2.46 8.07
C SER A 34 -4.16 1.88 8.33
N GLU A 35 -5.02 1.85 7.30
CA GLU A 35 -6.38 1.34 7.38
C GLU A 35 -6.58 0.19 6.41
N PRO A 36 -6.72 -1.07 6.91
CA PRO A 36 -7.04 -2.20 6.04
C PRO A 36 -8.45 -2.09 5.51
N ILE A 37 -8.62 -2.46 4.23
CA ILE A 37 -9.93 -2.56 3.59
C ILE A 37 -10.01 -3.85 2.79
N ASP A 38 -11.24 -4.32 2.54
CA ASP A 38 -11.53 -5.42 1.63
C ASP A 38 -10.73 -6.71 1.89
N GLY A 39 -10.82 -7.25 3.12
CA GLY A 39 -10.24 -8.55 3.42
C GLY A 39 -10.98 -9.68 2.70
N LEU A 40 -10.26 -10.40 1.83
CA LEU A 40 -10.78 -11.55 1.09
C LEU A 40 -9.92 -12.77 1.36
N PRO A 41 -10.50 -13.99 1.33
CA PRO A 41 -9.68 -15.20 1.44
C PRO A 41 -8.60 -15.22 0.36
N SER A 42 -7.38 -15.61 0.74
CA SER A 42 -6.30 -15.76 -0.23
C SER A 42 -6.55 -16.98 -1.12
N SER A 43 -6.32 -16.82 -2.41
CA SER A 43 -6.37 -17.93 -3.36
C SER A 43 -5.08 -18.77 -3.37
N THR A 44 -4.00 -18.25 -2.81
CA THR A 44 -2.67 -18.85 -2.84
C THR A 44 -2.30 -19.52 -1.52
N TRP A 45 -2.58 -18.87 -0.39
CA TRP A 45 -2.21 -19.37 0.93
C TRP A 45 -3.46 -19.74 1.74
N PRO A 46 -3.60 -21.01 2.19
CA PRO A 46 -4.74 -21.44 2.99
C PRO A 46 -4.80 -20.68 4.33
N ASN A 47 -6.01 -20.38 4.77
CA ASN A 47 -6.27 -19.69 6.04
C ASN A 47 -5.66 -18.29 6.14
N ALA A 48 -5.32 -17.68 5.00
CA ALA A 48 -4.80 -16.33 4.92
C ALA A 48 -5.84 -15.40 4.30
N THR A 49 -5.74 -14.12 4.66
CA THR A 49 -6.60 -13.06 4.15
C THR A 49 -5.77 -12.08 3.34
N ALA A 50 -6.21 -11.81 2.11
CA ALA A 50 -5.63 -10.77 1.27
C ALA A 50 -6.39 -9.47 1.51
N MET A 51 -5.67 -8.39 1.76
CA MET A 51 -6.28 -7.10 2.05
C MET A 51 -5.53 -5.96 1.36
N ILE A 52 -6.27 -4.90 1.07
CA ILE A 52 -5.70 -3.62 0.63
C ILE A 52 -5.57 -2.75 1.87
N ILE A 53 -4.43 -2.11 2.03
CA ILE A 53 -4.19 -1.20 3.16
C ILE A 53 -3.93 0.20 2.61
N LYS A 54 -4.75 1.15 3.02
CA LYS A 54 -4.54 2.57 2.71
C LYS A 54 -3.71 3.22 3.81
N HIS A 55 -2.73 4.02 3.42
CA HIS A 55 -1.81 4.70 4.33
C HIS A 55 -1.98 6.21 4.20
N PHE A 56 -2.23 6.87 5.33
CA PHE A 56 -2.56 8.28 5.38
C PHE A 56 -1.57 9.06 6.25
N LEU A 57 -1.32 10.31 5.87
CA LEU A 57 -0.70 11.26 6.80
C LEU A 57 -1.65 11.58 7.95
N PRO A 58 -1.14 12.05 9.10
CA PRO A 58 -2.00 12.45 10.23
C PRO A 58 -3.08 13.47 9.89
N ASP A 59 -2.89 14.27 8.84
CA ASP A 59 -3.90 15.23 8.37
C ASP A 59 -5.00 14.59 7.52
N GLY A 60 -4.93 13.28 7.27
CA GLY A 60 -5.91 12.54 6.50
C GLY A 60 -5.58 12.41 5.02
N LYS A 61 -4.46 12.94 4.55
CA LYS A 61 -4.08 12.84 3.14
C LYS A 61 -3.60 11.42 2.81
N HIS A 62 -4.23 10.79 1.83
CA HIS A 62 -3.84 9.46 1.36
C HIS A 62 -2.53 9.53 0.58
N ILE A 63 -1.51 8.82 1.05
CA ILE A 63 -0.16 8.85 0.48
C ILE A 63 0.16 7.59 -0.32
N ALA A 64 -0.23 6.43 0.20
CA ALA A 64 0.17 5.16 -0.40
C ALA A 64 -0.88 4.09 -0.17
N THR A 65 -0.81 3.04 -0.98
CA THR A 65 -1.64 1.85 -0.83
C THR A 65 -0.75 0.62 -1.00
N THR A 66 -0.94 -0.37 -0.14
CA THR A 66 -0.22 -1.64 -0.21
C THR A 66 -1.19 -2.81 -0.23
N HIS A 67 -0.67 -3.98 -0.61
CA HIS A 67 -1.41 -5.23 -0.63
C HIS A 67 -0.71 -6.20 0.32
N CYS A 68 -1.44 -6.74 1.28
CA CYS A 68 -0.90 -7.60 2.31
C CYS A 68 -1.71 -8.90 2.38
N VAL A 69 -1.02 -10.02 2.51
CA VAL A 69 -1.64 -11.33 2.76
C VAL A 69 -1.08 -11.87 4.06
N LYS A 70 -1.95 -12.08 5.05
CA LYS A 70 -1.55 -12.62 6.35
C LYS A 70 -2.59 -13.58 6.89
N ASP A 71 -2.16 -14.47 7.79
CA ASP A 71 -3.07 -15.41 8.46
C ASP A 71 -3.62 -14.80 9.77
N ASP A 72 -4.46 -15.59 10.46
CA ASP A 72 -5.10 -15.16 11.69
C ASP A 72 -4.12 -14.96 12.85
N SER A 73 -2.94 -15.58 12.77
CA SER A 73 -1.90 -15.41 13.79
C SER A 73 -1.03 -14.16 13.56
N GLY A 74 -1.25 -13.47 12.44
CA GLY A 74 -0.47 -12.29 12.09
C GLY A 74 0.76 -12.58 11.24
N HIS A 75 0.96 -13.85 10.81
CA HIS A 75 2.07 -14.17 9.91
C HIS A 75 1.82 -13.57 8.53
N VAL A 76 2.77 -12.78 8.03
CA VAL A 76 2.69 -12.12 6.73
C VAL A 76 3.37 -12.98 5.68
N PHE A 77 2.58 -13.45 4.70
CA PHE A 77 3.10 -14.22 3.57
C PHE A 77 3.57 -13.34 2.44
N HIS A 78 2.92 -12.18 2.27
CA HIS A 78 3.19 -11.28 1.16
C HIS A 78 2.74 -9.87 1.55
N TRP A 79 3.58 -8.86 1.25
CA TRP A 79 3.22 -7.47 1.43
C TRP A 79 3.93 -6.67 0.36
N ASP A 80 3.17 -6.03 -0.52
CA ASP A 80 3.70 -5.40 -1.71
C ASP A 80 3.08 -4.02 -1.96
N THR A 81 3.76 -3.24 -2.78
CA THR A 81 3.32 -1.90 -3.16
C THR A 81 2.16 -1.97 -4.16
N LYS A 82 1.23 -1.03 -4.07
CA LYS A 82 0.14 -0.88 -5.04
C LYS A 82 0.12 0.49 -5.68
N ASP A 83 0.15 1.55 -4.89
CA ASP A 83 0.23 2.91 -5.43
C ASP A 83 0.96 3.83 -4.48
N LEU A 84 1.37 4.97 -5.01
CA LEU A 84 2.01 6.04 -4.26
C LEU A 84 1.59 7.37 -4.88
N ARG A 85 1.26 8.34 -4.05
CA ARG A 85 0.85 9.68 -4.50
C ARG A 85 1.97 10.67 -4.24
N LEU A 86 2.51 11.24 -5.32
CA LEU A 86 3.58 12.23 -5.29
C LEU A 86 3.15 13.45 -6.10
N HIS A 87 3.34 14.65 -5.53
CA HIS A 87 3.07 15.91 -6.24
C HIS A 87 1.70 15.92 -6.93
N ASP A 88 0.68 15.41 -6.24
CA ASP A 88 -0.70 15.31 -6.74
C ASP A 88 -0.85 14.42 -7.98
N VAL A 89 0.06 13.47 -8.15
CA VAL A 89 -0.05 12.41 -9.16
C VAL A 89 -0.11 11.07 -8.45
N ARG A 90 -1.06 10.23 -8.85
CA ARG A 90 -1.14 8.85 -8.37
C ARG A 90 -0.34 7.94 -9.30
N LEU A 91 0.72 7.34 -8.78
CA LEU A 91 1.52 6.33 -9.48
C LEU A 91 1.04 4.96 -9.02
N TRP A 92 0.56 4.14 -9.93
CA TRP A 92 0.04 2.83 -9.57
C TRP A 92 0.72 1.73 -10.38
N ARG A 93 0.80 0.57 -9.76
CA ARG A 93 1.48 -0.57 -10.36
C ARG A 93 0.61 -1.23 -11.44
N ALA A 94 1.24 -1.48 -12.57
CA ALA A 94 0.62 -2.21 -13.67
C ALA A 94 0.34 -3.67 -13.29
#